data_3ee4f28e71b73d25fe5a2152c8575548
#
_entry.id   3ee4f28e71b73d25fe5a2152c8575548
#
_cell.length_a   1.000
_cell.length_b   1.000
_cell.length_c   1.000
_cell.angle_alpha   90.00
_cell.angle_beta   90.00
_cell.angle_gamma   90.00
#
_symmetry.space_group_name_H-M   'P 1'
#
loop_
_entity.id
_entity.type
_entity.pdbx_description
1 polymer ?
#
loop_
_entity_poly.entity_id
_entity_poly.type
_entity_poly.pdbx_seq_one_letter_code
_entity_poly.pdbx_strand_id
1 'polypeptide(L)'
;MITFMYGQRAMVREVRQAKRFAKLLMAVEHQVIDLRFMKQLYGKTNSLTNTALGLAKEFDYTIVVPVRNAIFITIAAAWAMSIKAKTIAYGAHLDDVNYPDCRPNFIKSIANVLNLAEEDGIRLGLREKISIWSPALAGINKTALLKIGYRILADEIFSSWSCYSGGVVGKRGHVLHCGVCESCINRKVAINKAGIKDKTHYANNCKHGPT
;
A
#
# COMPACT_ATOMS: atom_id res chain seq x y z
N MET A 1 9.78 6.54 -7.49
CA MET A 1 8.70 6.01 -6.62
C MET A 1 7.54 6.98 -6.57
N ILE A 2 6.31 6.50 -6.32
CA ILE A 2 5.13 7.34 -6.14
C ILE A 2 4.38 6.91 -4.88
N THR A 3 3.87 7.87 -4.11
CA THR A 3 3.09 7.65 -2.88
C THR A 3 1.87 8.55 -2.88
N PHE A 4 0.73 8.04 -2.42
CA PHE A 4 -0.54 8.75 -2.47
C PHE A 4 -1.04 9.11 -1.07
N MET A 5 -1.48 10.36 -0.91
CA MET A 5 -2.21 10.84 0.25
C MET A 5 -3.69 10.95 -0.13
N TYR A 6 -4.54 10.03 0.32
CA TYR A 6 -5.97 10.00 -0.02
C TYR A 6 -6.89 10.25 1.20
N GLY A 7 -6.32 10.80 2.28
CA GLY A 7 -7.03 11.09 3.53
C GLY A 7 -7.10 9.93 4.51
N GLN A 8 -6.27 8.89 4.32
CA GLN A 8 -6.17 7.75 5.23
C GLN A 8 -5.58 8.14 6.59
N ARG A 9 -6.03 7.47 7.65
CA ARG A 9 -5.56 7.70 9.02
C ARG A 9 -4.04 7.55 9.16
N ALA A 10 -3.46 6.60 8.45
CA ALA A 10 -2.04 6.29 8.48
C ALA A 10 -1.18 7.20 7.59
N MET A 11 -1.78 8.18 6.88
CA MET A 11 -1.15 9.01 5.85
C MET A 11 0.23 9.54 6.24
N VAL A 12 0.33 10.18 7.39
CA VAL A 12 1.60 10.79 7.85
C VAL A 12 2.70 9.74 8.04
N ARG A 13 2.33 8.57 8.56
CA ARG A 13 3.27 7.47 8.80
C ARG A 13 3.68 6.78 7.52
N GLU A 14 2.74 6.51 6.64
CA GLU A 14 2.99 5.90 5.33
C GLU A 14 3.91 6.78 4.48
N VAL A 15 3.61 8.07 4.36
CA VAL A 15 4.45 9.02 3.61
C VAL A 15 5.86 9.12 4.22
N ARG A 16 5.97 9.18 5.54
CA ARG A 16 7.27 9.22 6.23
C ARG A 16 8.10 7.98 5.90
N GLN A 17 7.51 6.78 5.98
CA GLN A 17 8.23 5.54 5.69
C GLN A 17 8.52 5.39 4.20
N ALA A 18 7.60 5.80 3.33
CA ALA A 18 7.84 5.81 1.88
C ALA A 18 9.04 6.69 1.52
N LYS A 19 9.16 7.90 2.09
CA LYS A 19 10.32 8.77 1.92
C LYS A 19 11.62 8.13 2.43
N ARG A 20 11.57 7.46 3.60
CA ARG A 20 12.71 6.73 4.15
C ARG A 20 13.17 5.62 3.21
N PHE A 21 12.24 4.77 2.76
CA PHE A 21 12.56 3.68 1.85
C PHE A 21 12.99 4.16 0.47
N ALA A 22 12.43 5.26 -0.05
CA ALA A 22 12.90 5.88 -1.28
C ALA A 22 14.38 6.25 -1.20
N LYS A 23 14.79 6.86 -0.09
CA LYS A 23 16.20 7.19 0.17
C LYS A 23 17.06 5.94 0.35
N LEU A 24 16.62 4.97 1.16
CA LEU A 24 17.34 3.73 1.45
C LEU A 24 17.60 2.90 0.19
N LEU A 25 16.60 2.85 -0.70
CA LEU A 25 16.66 2.11 -1.95
C LEU A 25 17.19 2.93 -3.12
N MET A 26 17.73 4.13 -2.84
CA MET A 26 18.31 5.04 -3.84
C MET A 26 17.36 5.30 -5.03
N ALA A 27 16.07 5.49 -4.74
CA ALA A 27 15.12 5.85 -5.79
C ALA A 27 15.54 7.17 -6.44
N VAL A 28 15.63 7.18 -7.77
CA VAL A 28 16.02 8.37 -8.55
C VAL A 28 15.09 9.55 -8.25
N GLU A 29 13.80 9.26 -8.12
CA GLU A 29 12.78 10.25 -7.83
C GLU A 29 11.68 9.67 -6.95
N HIS A 30 11.10 10.48 -6.06
CA HIS A 30 9.96 10.12 -5.24
C HIS A 30 8.91 11.22 -5.25
N GLN A 31 7.78 10.97 -5.91
CA GLN A 31 6.62 11.85 -5.93
C GLN A 31 5.64 11.48 -4.81
N VAL A 32 5.09 12.51 -4.15
CA VAL A 32 4.00 12.35 -3.16
C VAL A 32 2.79 13.12 -3.68
N ILE A 33 1.77 12.39 -4.10
CA ILE A 33 0.59 12.96 -4.77
C ILE A 33 -0.55 13.14 -3.76
N ASP A 34 -1.10 14.34 -3.73
CA ASP A 34 -2.21 14.69 -2.85
C ASP A 34 -3.56 14.40 -3.51
N LEU A 35 -4.22 13.36 -3.03
CA LEU A 35 -5.56 12.95 -3.43
C LEU A 35 -6.56 13.05 -2.26
N ARG A 36 -6.30 13.91 -1.26
CA ARG A 36 -7.16 14.01 -0.06
C ARG A 36 -8.60 14.40 -0.37
N PHE A 37 -8.86 15.03 -1.51
CA PHE A 37 -10.22 15.30 -2.00
C PHE A 37 -11.05 14.01 -2.14
N MET A 38 -10.43 12.87 -2.41
CA MET A 38 -11.13 11.58 -2.50
C MET A 38 -11.88 11.22 -1.21
N LYS A 39 -11.44 11.72 -0.06
CA LYS A 39 -12.15 11.54 1.21
C LYS A 39 -13.58 12.09 1.16
N GLN A 40 -13.85 13.10 0.35
CA GLN A 40 -15.19 13.67 0.18
C GLN A 40 -16.16 12.68 -0.49
N LEU A 41 -15.62 11.75 -1.31
CA LEU A 41 -16.42 10.78 -2.07
C LEU A 41 -16.87 9.61 -1.19
N TYR A 42 -16.02 9.11 -0.30
CA TYR A 42 -16.30 7.90 0.49
C TYR A 42 -15.93 7.98 1.98
N GLY A 43 -15.57 9.15 2.47
CA GLY A 43 -15.13 9.33 3.86
C GLY A 43 -16.17 9.01 4.93
N LYS A 44 -17.46 8.97 4.60
CA LYS A 44 -18.52 8.61 5.55
C LYS A 44 -18.60 7.10 5.83
N THR A 45 -18.27 6.26 4.85
CA THR A 45 -18.46 4.81 4.90
C THR A 45 -17.18 4.01 5.06
N ASN A 46 -16.02 4.63 4.84
CA ASN A 46 -14.74 3.95 4.84
C ASN A 46 -13.97 4.17 6.15
N SER A 47 -13.67 3.09 6.87
CA SER A 47 -12.98 3.13 8.16
C SER A 47 -11.50 3.52 8.08
N LEU A 48 -10.86 3.44 6.91
CA LEU A 48 -9.48 3.92 6.74
C LEU A 48 -9.39 5.44 6.67
N THR A 49 -10.47 6.13 6.29
CA THR A 49 -10.50 7.59 6.11
C THR A 49 -11.37 8.30 7.14
N ASN A 50 -12.33 7.61 7.75
CA ASN A 50 -13.23 8.16 8.77
C ASN A 50 -12.86 7.68 10.17
N THR A 51 -12.34 8.57 11.01
CA THR A 51 -11.91 8.25 12.38
C THR A 51 -13.06 7.96 13.34
N ALA A 52 -14.30 8.32 13.00
CA ALA A 52 -15.49 7.98 13.80
C ALA A 52 -15.88 6.50 13.70
N LEU A 53 -15.45 5.81 12.63
CA LEU A 53 -15.68 4.38 12.47
C LEU A 53 -14.61 3.56 13.19
N GLY A 54 -14.98 2.44 13.79
CA GLY A 54 -14.03 1.45 14.32
C GLY A 54 -13.15 0.85 13.22
N LEU A 55 -11.97 0.35 13.58
CA LEU A 55 -11.15 -0.46 12.67
C LEU A 55 -11.37 -1.93 12.97
N ALA A 56 -11.75 -2.68 11.96
CA ALA A 56 -11.95 -4.11 12.06
C ALA A 56 -10.65 -4.85 12.43
N LYS A 57 -10.80 -5.97 13.15
CA LYS A 57 -9.71 -6.91 13.48
C LYS A 57 -9.52 -7.95 12.39
N GLU A 58 -10.55 -8.18 11.60
CA GLU A 58 -10.60 -9.09 10.47
C GLU A 58 -11.00 -8.32 9.22
N PHE A 59 -10.96 -8.98 8.05
CA PHE A 59 -11.40 -8.36 6.82
C PHE A 59 -12.88 -7.94 6.92
N ASP A 60 -13.14 -6.68 6.63
CA ASP A 60 -14.46 -6.08 6.53
C ASP A 60 -14.50 -5.07 5.38
N TYR A 61 -15.60 -4.99 4.67
CA TYR A 61 -15.70 -4.10 3.49
C TYR A 61 -15.54 -2.61 3.83
N THR A 62 -15.71 -2.19 5.07
CA THR A 62 -15.44 -0.80 5.49
C THR A 62 -13.99 -0.38 5.33
N ILE A 63 -13.03 -1.33 5.26
CA ILE A 63 -11.62 -1.04 4.97
C ILE A 63 -11.31 -0.98 3.46
N VAL A 64 -12.25 -1.39 2.62
CA VAL A 64 -12.08 -1.34 1.15
C VAL A 64 -12.43 0.04 0.64
N VAL A 65 -11.44 0.80 0.22
CA VAL A 65 -11.65 2.08 -0.46
C VAL A 65 -12.03 1.80 -1.92
N PRO A 66 -13.24 2.17 -2.38
CA PRO A 66 -13.70 1.84 -3.72
C PRO A 66 -12.72 2.25 -4.81
N VAL A 67 -12.39 1.32 -5.70
CA VAL A 67 -11.52 1.48 -6.89
C VAL A 67 -10.17 2.19 -6.64
N ARG A 68 -9.68 2.16 -5.39
CA ARG A 68 -8.48 2.91 -5.00
C ARG A 68 -7.26 2.54 -5.83
N ASN A 69 -6.98 1.24 -6.01
CA ASN A 69 -5.82 0.81 -6.76
C ASN A 69 -5.95 1.14 -8.26
N ALA A 70 -7.16 1.15 -8.83
CA ALA A 70 -7.38 1.62 -10.19
C ALA A 70 -6.97 3.08 -10.35
N ILE A 71 -7.39 3.95 -9.42
CA ILE A 71 -7.02 5.37 -9.43
C ILE A 71 -5.51 5.54 -9.30
N PHE A 72 -4.88 4.85 -8.35
CA PHE A 72 -3.44 4.94 -8.13
C PHE A 72 -2.63 4.46 -9.33
N ILE A 73 -3.02 3.35 -9.93
CA ILE A 73 -2.38 2.79 -11.12
C ILE A 73 -2.54 3.73 -12.32
N THR A 74 -3.73 4.34 -12.49
CA THR A 74 -3.98 5.29 -13.60
C THR A 74 -3.09 6.53 -13.48
N ILE A 75 -2.96 7.10 -12.28
CA ILE A 75 -2.07 8.25 -12.05
C ILE A 75 -0.60 7.85 -12.24
N ALA A 76 -0.22 6.67 -11.73
CA ALA A 76 1.13 6.15 -11.92
C ALA A 76 1.44 5.91 -13.41
N ALA A 77 0.44 5.48 -14.21
CA ALA A 77 0.59 5.28 -15.66
C ALA A 77 0.82 6.60 -16.39
N ALA A 78 0.06 7.64 -16.07
CA ALA A 78 0.27 8.97 -16.65
C ALA A 78 1.70 9.48 -16.41
N TRP A 79 2.21 9.29 -15.19
CA TRP A 79 3.60 9.64 -14.88
C TRP A 79 4.59 8.71 -15.57
N ALA A 80 4.40 7.40 -15.53
CA ALA A 80 5.28 6.43 -16.18
C ALA A 80 5.44 6.71 -17.68
N MET A 81 4.34 6.97 -18.37
CA MET A 81 4.36 7.31 -19.80
C MET A 81 5.06 8.65 -20.08
N SER A 82 4.96 9.64 -19.19
CA SER A 82 5.62 10.93 -19.33
C SER A 82 7.14 10.83 -19.20
N ILE A 83 7.63 9.91 -18.36
CA ILE A 83 9.07 9.68 -18.14
C ILE A 83 9.61 8.46 -18.89
N LYS A 84 8.82 7.89 -19.80
CA LYS A 84 9.15 6.69 -20.59
C LYS A 84 9.52 5.45 -19.76
N ALA A 85 8.91 5.32 -18.58
CA ALA A 85 9.01 4.10 -17.78
C ALA A 85 8.11 3.01 -18.34
N LYS A 86 8.60 1.77 -18.39
CA LYS A 86 7.91 0.62 -19.01
C LYS A 86 7.11 -0.22 -18.02
N THR A 87 7.40 -0.09 -16.72
CA THR A 87 6.79 -0.95 -15.71
C THR A 87 6.32 -0.16 -14.51
N ILE A 88 5.08 -0.42 -14.11
CA ILE A 88 4.51 0.02 -12.83
C ILE A 88 4.51 -1.17 -11.89
N ALA A 89 5.11 -1.02 -10.72
CA ALA A 89 5.07 -2.04 -9.68
C ALA A 89 4.22 -1.56 -8.50
N TYR A 90 3.31 -2.41 -7.98
CA TYR A 90 2.57 -2.12 -6.76
C TYR A 90 2.45 -3.36 -5.85
N GLY A 91 2.22 -3.15 -4.56
CA GLY A 91 2.45 -4.13 -3.52
C GLY A 91 1.34 -5.16 -3.29
N ALA A 92 0.38 -5.35 -4.22
CA ALA A 92 -0.63 -6.41 -4.08
C ALA A 92 0.02 -7.80 -4.10
N HIS A 93 -0.31 -8.64 -3.13
CA HIS A 93 0.23 -9.99 -2.98
C HIS A 93 -0.86 -11.06 -2.98
N LEU A 94 -0.50 -12.35 -3.04
CA LEU A 94 -1.47 -13.44 -3.16
C LEU A 94 -2.52 -13.47 -2.04
N ASP A 95 -2.17 -13.00 -0.83
CA ASP A 95 -3.12 -13.02 0.29
C ASP A 95 -4.17 -11.89 0.21
N ASP A 96 -4.05 -10.95 -0.76
CA ASP A 96 -4.99 -9.85 -0.95
C ASP A 96 -6.23 -10.25 -1.79
N VAL A 97 -6.61 -11.52 -1.78
CA VAL A 97 -7.73 -12.06 -2.58
C VAL A 97 -9.09 -11.41 -2.29
N ASN A 98 -9.25 -10.90 -1.06
CA ASN A 98 -10.46 -10.19 -0.64
C ASN A 98 -10.60 -8.79 -1.27
N TYR A 99 -9.52 -8.26 -1.86
CA TYR A 99 -9.51 -6.98 -2.56
C TYR A 99 -9.57 -7.22 -4.07
N PRO A 100 -10.73 -6.99 -4.75
CA PRO A 100 -10.88 -7.29 -6.17
C PRO A 100 -9.84 -6.59 -7.06
N ASP A 101 -9.44 -5.37 -6.69
CA ASP A 101 -8.44 -4.56 -7.40
C ASP A 101 -6.97 -4.94 -7.10
N CYS A 102 -6.77 -6.06 -6.38
CA CYS A 102 -5.46 -6.70 -6.19
C CYS A 102 -5.32 -8.00 -7.00
N ARG A 103 -6.39 -8.49 -7.61
CA ARG A 103 -6.42 -9.79 -8.28
C ARG A 103 -5.73 -9.74 -9.67
N PRO A 104 -5.09 -10.85 -10.11
CA PRO A 104 -4.40 -10.90 -11.40
C PRO A 104 -5.23 -10.48 -12.61
N ASN A 105 -6.52 -10.84 -12.64
CA ASN A 105 -7.41 -10.48 -13.76
C ASN A 105 -7.62 -8.96 -13.83
N PHE A 106 -7.82 -8.30 -12.69
CA PHE A 106 -7.91 -6.84 -12.63
C PHE A 106 -6.63 -6.18 -13.16
N ILE A 107 -5.47 -6.66 -12.71
CA ILE A 107 -4.17 -6.11 -13.09
C ILE A 107 -3.95 -6.18 -14.60
N LYS A 108 -4.27 -7.33 -15.22
CA LYS A 108 -4.18 -7.51 -16.66
C LYS A 108 -5.15 -6.59 -17.41
N SER A 109 -6.38 -6.48 -16.92
CA SER A 109 -7.42 -5.66 -17.57
C SER A 109 -7.07 -4.17 -17.54
N ILE A 110 -6.64 -3.65 -16.37
CA ILE A 110 -6.29 -2.23 -16.27
C ILE A 110 -5.04 -1.89 -17.09
N ALA A 111 -4.05 -2.77 -17.16
CA ALA A 111 -2.89 -2.58 -18.03
C ALA A 111 -3.31 -2.47 -19.50
N ASN A 112 -4.26 -3.30 -19.94
CA ASN A 112 -4.78 -3.24 -21.30
C ASN A 112 -5.52 -1.92 -21.56
N VAL A 113 -6.41 -1.51 -20.65
CA VAL A 113 -7.17 -0.25 -20.78
C VAL A 113 -6.23 0.95 -20.87
N LEU A 114 -5.19 1.02 -20.05
CA LEU A 114 -4.24 2.14 -20.05
C LEU A 114 -3.40 2.19 -21.33
N ASN A 115 -3.03 1.04 -21.89
CA ASN A 115 -2.32 0.99 -23.16
C ASN A 115 -3.24 1.36 -24.35
N LEU A 116 -4.51 0.97 -24.31
CA LEU A 116 -5.50 1.39 -25.31
C LEU A 116 -5.75 2.89 -25.26
N ALA A 117 -5.77 3.50 -24.07
CA ALA A 117 -5.96 4.93 -23.92
C ALA A 117 -4.83 5.79 -24.54
N GLU A 118 -3.65 5.19 -24.74
CA GLU A 118 -2.47 5.84 -25.36
C GLU A 118 -2.00 5.12 -26.63
N GLU A 119 -2.90 4.35 -27.28
CA GLU A 119 -2.55 3.47 -28.40
C GLU A 119 -1.81 4.20 -29.53
N ASP A 120 -2.31 5.37 -29.91
CA ASP A 120 -1.69 6.17 -30.97
C ASP A 120 -0.32 6.73 -30.58
N GLY A 121 -0.19 7.19 -29.33
CA GLY A 121 1.10 7.65 -28.80
C GLY A 121 2.14 6.54 -28.74
N ILE A 122 1.71 5.32 -28.43
CA ILE A 122 2.57 4.12 -28.41
C ILE A 122 2.96 3.74 -29.85
N ARG A 123 2.01 3.70 -30.77
CA ARG A 123 2.24 3.38 -32.19
C ARG A 123 3.20 4.34 -32.85
N LEU A 124 3.14 5.63 -32.49
CA LEU A 124 4.03 6.69 -33.00
C LEU A 124 5.38 6.77 -32.27
N GLY A 125 5.64 5.91 -31.30
CA GLY A 125 6.89 5.93 -30.51
C GLY A 125 7.03 7.10 -29.53
N LEU A 126 5.95 7.86 -29.30
CA LEU A 126 5.93 8.98 -28.36
C LEU A 126 5.80 8.51 -26.90
N ARG A 127 5.20 7.34 -26.71
CA ARG A 127 4.97 6.69 -25.40
C ARG A 127 5.48 5.27 -25.42
N GLU A 128 5.91 4.77 -24.27
CA GLU A 128 6.23 3.36 -24.08
C GLU A 128 4.98 2.58 -23.65
N LYS A 129 4.83 1.37 -24.20
CA LYS A 129 3.83 0.43 -23.69
C LYS A 129 4.17 0.06 -22.25
N ILE A 130 3.19 0.20 -21.35
CA ILE A 130 3.40 -0.12 -19.94
C ILE A 130 2.96 -1.54 -19.60
N SER A 131 3.71 -2.16 -18.69
CA SER A 131 3.31 -3.37 -17.98
C SER A 131 3.06 -3.05 -16.50
N ILE A 132 2.20 -3.85 -15.85
CA ILE A 132 1.99 -3.73 -14.41
C ILE A 132 2.49 -5.01 -13.77
N TRP A 133 3.35 -4.87 -12.78
CA TRP A 133 3.87 -5.97 -11.99
C TRP A 133 3.35 -5.89 -10.54
N SER A 134 3.05 -7.04 -9.97
CA SER A 134 2.75 -7.16 -8.55
C SER A 134 3.21 -8.52 -8.03
N PRO A 135 3.49 -8.65 -6.73
CA PRO A 135 3.70 -9.93 -6.08
C PRO A 135 2.60 -10.96 -6.36
N ALA A 136 1.33 -10.53 -6.44
CA ALA A 136 0.21 -11.41 -6.75
C ALA A 136 0.33 -12.05 -8.15
N LEU A 137 0.77 -11.29 -9.17
CA LEU A 137 1.05 -11.84 -10.50
C LEU A 137 2.22 -12.83 -10.50
N ALA A 138 3.21 -12.59 -9.63
CA ALA A 138 4.38 -13.45 -9.50
C ALA A 138 4.15 -14.66 -8.57
N GLY A 139 2.93 -14.88 -8.08
CA GLY A 139 2.64 -15.99 -7.18
C GLY A 139 3.21 -15.82 -5.77
N ILE A 140 3.56 -14.60 -5.36
CA ILE A 140 4.23 -14.30 -4.10
C ILE A 140 3.23 -13.83 -3.06
N ASN A 141 3.17 -14.49 -1.91
CA ASN A 141 2.38 -14.09 -0.76
C ASN A 141 3.16 -13.19 0.21
N LYS A 142 2.47 -12.63 1.21
CA LYS A 142 3.06 -11.73 2.19
C LYS A 142 4.23 -12.33 2.98
N THR A 143 4.14 -13.61 3.31
CA THR A 143 5.20 -14.34 4.02
C THR A 143 6.47 -14.44 3.18
N ALA A 144 6.33 -14.78 1.89
CA ALA A 144 7.46 -14.86 0.96
C ALA A 144 8.07 -13.46 0.72
N LEU A 145 7.23 -12.43 0.56
CA LEU A 145 7.70 -11.03 0.47
C LEU A 145 8.53 -10.61 1.67
N LEU A 146 8.08 -10.97 2.89
CA LEU A 146 8.82 -10.66 4.11
C LEU A 146 10.17 -11.38 4.15
N LYS A 147 10.24 -12.64 3.72
CA LYS A 147 11.51 -13.38 3.62
C LYS A 147 12.48 -12.72 2.64
N ILE A 148 11.99 -12.34 1.46
CA ILE A 148 12.78 -11.65 0.43
C ILE A 148 13.24 -10.29 0.97
N GLY A 149 12.32 -9.50 1.51
CA GLY A 149 12.61 -8.17 2.06
C GLY A 149 13.62 -8.22 3.22
N TYR A 150 13.51 -9.22 4.10
CA TYR A 150 14.45 -9.39 5.22
C TYR A 150 15.86 -9.76 4.75
N ARG A 151 16.00 -10.57 3.70
CA ARG A 151 17.31 -10.88 3.10
C ARG A 151 18.00 -9.64 2.53
N ILE A 152 17.23 -8.69 1.98
CA ILE A 152 17.76 -7.49 1.32
C ILE A 152 17.96 -6.35 2.32
N LEU A 153 17.02 -6.16 3.23
CA LEU A 153 16.93 -4.98 4.08
C LEU A 153 17.28 -5.26 5.54
N ALA A 154 17.48 -6.52 5.91
CA ALA A 154 17.68 -6.94 7.30
C ALA A 154 16.62 -6.30 8.22
N ASP A 155 17.03 -5.74 9.34
CA ASP A 155 16.14 -5.13 10.33
C ASP A 155 15.42 -3.87 9.84
N GLU A 156 15.90 -3.24 8.77
CA GLU A 156 15.23 -2.06 8.20
C GLU A 156 13.80 -2.34 7.75
N ILE A 157 13.46 -3.60 7.40
CA ILE A 157 12.11 -3.98 7.01
C ILE A 157 11.08 -3.71 8.12
N PHE A 158 11.49 -3.75 9.39
CA PHE A 158 10.60 -3.50 10.53
C PHE A 158 10.19 -2.03 10.65
N SER A 159 10.88 -1.12 9.97
CA SER A 159 10.48 0.28 9.87
C SER A 159 9.32 0.52 8.89
N SER A 160 8.94 -0.49 8.07
CA SER A 160 7.76 -0.41 7.20
C SER A 160 6.48 -0.24 8.02
N TRP A 161 5.52 0.56 7.50
CA TRP A 161 4.28 0.84 8.20
C TRP A 161 3.12 0.01 7.66
N SER A 162 2.38 -0.66 8.55
CA SER A 162 1.18 -1.44 8.21
C SER A 162 -0.08 -1.01 8.96
N CYS A 163 0.06 -0.32 10.10
CA CYS A 163 -1.05 -0.03 10.99
C CYS A 163 -2.06 0.94 10.37
N TYR A 164 -3.31 0.53 10.21
CA TYR A 164 -4.39 1.35 9.66
C TYR A 164 -4.81 2.51 10.56
N SER A 165 -4.60 2.43 11.88
CA SER A 165 -4.98 3.51 12.80
C SER A 165 -4.09 4.76 12.72
N GLY A 166 -2.99 4.70 11.97
CA GLY A 166 -1.95 5.74 12.03
C GLY A 166 -1.03 5.61 13.24
N GLY A 167 -1.26 4.62 14.08
CA GLY A 167 -0.46 4.28 15.26
C GLY A 167 -0.98 4.87 16.56
N VAL A 168 -0.33 4.52 17.65
CA VAL A 168 -0.61 4.93 19.01
C VAL A 168 0.62 5.60 19.58
N VAL A 169 0.44 6.74 20.20
CA VAL A 169 1.54 7.44 20.88
C VAL A 169 1.90 6.66 22.16
N GLY A 170 3.07 6.08 22.17
CA GLY A 170 3.63 5.39 23.32
C GLY A 170 4.41 6.32 24.25
N LYS A 171 5.04 5.73 25.25
CA LYS A 171 5.94 6.46 26.17
C LYS A 171 7.05 7.17 25.36
N ARG A 172 7.46 8.34 25.80
CA ARG A 172 8.48 9.20 25.17
C ARG A 172 8.12 9.70 23.76
N GLY A 173 6.83 9.75 23.38
CA GLY A 173 6.37 10.28 22.10
C GLY A 173 6.62 9.38 20.87
N HIS A 174 7.16 8.16 21.05
CA HIS A 174 7.29 7.21 19.96
C HIS A 174 5.92 6.71 19.51
N VAL A 175 5.72 6.62 18.20
CA VAL A 175 4.47 6.09 17.66
C VAL A 175 4.63 4.62 17.30
N LEU A 176 3.76 3.81 17.89
CA LEU A 176 3.76 2.35 17.80
C LEU A 176 2.63 1.89 16.89
N HIS A 177 2.77 0.70 16.30
CA HIS A 177 1.64 0.03 15.66
C HIS A 177 0.58 -0.30 16.71
N CYS A 178 -0.72 -0.19 16.40
CA CYS A 178 -1.77 -0.50 17.39
C CYS A 178 -1.78 -1.98 17.81
N GLY A 179 -1.30 -2.87 16.95
CA GLY A 179 -1.17 -4.31 17.23
C GLY A 179 -2.46 -5.12 17.11
N VAL A 180 -3.62 -4.49 16.84
CA VAL A 180 -4.95 -5.11 16.89
C VAL A 180 -5.83 -4.87 15.66
N CYS A 181 -5.53 -3.92 14.78
CA CYS A 181 -6.24 -3.81 13.51
C CYS A 181 -5.86 -4.96 12.57
N GLU A 182 -6.72 -5.24 11.60
CA GLU A 182 -6.54 -6.34 10.62
C GLU A 182 -5.13 -6.37 10.03
N SER A 183 -4.61 -5.24 9.55
CA SER A 183 -3.28 -5.18 8.96
C SER A 183 -2.14 -5.43 9.95
N CYS A 184 -2.29 -5.07 11.24
CA CYS A 184 -1.33 -5.42 12.28
C CYS A 184 -1.35 -6.92 12.59
N ILE A 185 -2.53 -7.54 12.63
CA ILE A 185 -2.70 -8.97 12.84
C ILE A 185 -2.05 -9.73 11.68
N ASN A 186 -2.37 -9.37 10.45
CA ASN A 186 -1.79 -9.98 9.24
C ASN A 186 -0.27 -9.82 9.19
N ARG A 187 0.27 -8.69 9.65
CA ARG A 187 1.72 -8.48 9.75
C ARG A 187 2.35 -9.46 10.73
N LYS A 188 1.82 -9.59 11.94
CA LYS A 188 2.33 -10.53 12.97
C LYS A 188 2.30 -11.96 12.46
N VAL A 189 1.18 -12.39 11.88
CA VAL A 189 1.03 -13.74 11.31
C VAL A 189 2.06 -14.00 10.21
N ALA A 190 2.24 -13.07 9.28
CA ALA A 190 3.16 -13.24 8.17
C ALA A 190 4.63 -13.27 8.62
N ILE A 191 5.03 -12.42 9.58
CA ILE A 191 6.39 -12.42 10.16
C ILE A 191 6.67 -13.73 10.91
N ASN A 192 5.71 -14.20 11.71
CA ASN A 192 5.82 -15.47 12.42
C ASN A 192 5.97 -16.66 11.43
N LYS A 193 5.11 -16.74 10.41
CA LYS A 193 5.20 -17.76 9.34
C LYS A 193 6.49 -17.66 8.54
N ALA A 194 7.10 -16.47 8.45
CA ALA A 194 8.39 -16.30 7.80
C ALA A 194 9.57 -16.83 8.64
N GLY A 195 9.35 -17.15 9.92
CA GLY A 195 10.40 -17.58 10.85
C GLY A 195 11.35 -16.43 11.25
N ILE A 196 10.87 -15.18 11.16
CA ILE A 196 11.67 -13.99 11.46
C ILE A 196 11.26 -13.49 12.85
N LYS A 197 12.25 -13.10 13.67
CA LYS A 197 11.98 -12.47 14.97
C LYS A 197 11.41 -11.06 14.73
N ASP A 198 10.16 -10.84 15.09
CA ASP A 198 9.48 -9.54 14.91
C ASP A 198 10.09 -8.48 15.84
N LYS A 199 10.67 -7.43 15.25
CA LYS A 199 11.20 -6.25 15.95
C LYS A 199 10.27 -5.04 15.81
N THR A 200 9.07 -5.22 15.26
CA THR A 200 8.07 -4.15 15.16
C THR A 200 7.56 -3.77 16.55
N HIS A 201 7.51 -2.48 16.83
CA HIS A 201 6.99 -1.98 18.10
C HIS A 201 5.46 -1.86 18.05
N TYR A 202 4.78 -2.63 18.89
CA TYR A 202 3.32 -2.61 19.06
C TYR A 202 2.93 -2.01 20.41
N ALA A 203 1.78 -1.34 20.46
CA ALA A 203 1.18 -0.91 21.71
C ALA A 203 0.55 -2.10 22.43
N ASN A 204 0.87 -2.27 23.71
CA ASN A 204 0.47 -3.44 24.48
C ASN A 204 -1.01 -3.48 24.89
N ASN A 205 -1.78 -2.38 24.74
CA ASN A 205 -3.22 -2.33 25.10
C ASN A 205 -3.86 -1.15 24.37
N CYS A 206 -4.29 -1.32 23.14
CA CYS A 206 -5.16 -0.35 22.50
C CYS A 206 -6.61 -0.74 22.72
N LYS A 207 -7.27 -0.05 23.65
CA LYS A 207 -8.73 0.09 23.57
C LYS A 207 -9.00 0.96 22.35
N HIS A 208 -9.55 0.40 21.28
CA HIS A 208 -10.16 1.20 20.23
C HIS A 208 -11.41 1.80 20.86
N GLY A 209 -11.58 3.12 20.70
CA GLY A 209 -12.75 3.84 21.18
C GLY A 209 -14.08 3.28 20.66
N PRO A 210 -15.21 3.89 21.02
CA PRO A 210 -16.43 3.22 21.36
C PRO A 210 -16.92 2.24 20.28
N THR A 211 -17.33 1.09 20.81
CA THR A 211 -18.10 0.05 20.10
C THR A 211 -19.37 0.61 19.53
#